data_7d6545c2269d803d88fd1d6b24b3388d
#
_entry.id   7d6545c2269d803d88fd1d6b24b3388d
#
_cell.length_a   1.000
_cell.length_b   1.000
_cell.length_c   1.000
_cell.angle_alpha   90.00
_cell.angle_beta   90.00
_cell.angle_gamma   90.00
#
_symmetry.space_group_name_H-M   'P 1'
#
loop_
_entity.id
_entity.type
_entity.pdbx_description
1 polymer ?
#
loop_
_entity_poly.entity_id
_entity_poly.type
_entity_poly.pdbx_seq_one_letter_code
_entity_poly.pdbx_strand_id
1 'polypeptide(L)'
;MTSRKHPDVGLLVSDIVSKSELPCFTLAIFGSYAKGTATAKSDLDTLLVIPDRKFGDTIETAIKSARSLSNVPVHDVVVTYSEFVDMLSEAKLNVAKEALEARYVAYGAEAFYTLLRRSQ
;
A
#
# COMPACT_ATOMS: atom_id res chain seq x y z
N MET A 1 -1.62 -17.29 14.00
CA MET A 1 -0.71 -16.16 13.86
C MET A 1 -0.90 -15.52 12.51
N THR A 2 -0.97 -14.21 12.47
CA THR A 2 -1.17 -13.48 11.22
C THR A 2 -0.06 -13.75 10.22
N SER A 3 1.18 -13.92 10.67
CA SER A 3 2.32 -14.18 9.80
C SER A 3 2.21 -15.49 9.02
N ARG A 4 1.41 -16.44 9.52
CA ARG A 4 1.15 -17.69 8.78
C ARG A 4 0.21 -17.45 7.61
N LYS A 5 -0.72 -16.52 7.77
CA LYS A 5 -1.71 -16.19 6.76
C LYS A 5 -1.09 -15.39 5.62
N HIS A 6 -0.14 -14.52 5.97
CA HIS A 6 0.53 -13.62 5.02
C HIS A 6 2.04 -13.64 5.31
N PRO A 7 2.71 -14.78 5.08
CA PRO A 7 4.10 -14.94 5.51
C PRO A 7 5.07 -13.95 4.90
N ASP A 8 4.78 -13.47 3.69
CA ASP A 8 5.70 -12.58 2.97
C ASP A 8 5.35 -11.10 3.11
N VAL A 9 4.18 -10.77 3.62
CA VAL A 9 3.74 -9.37 3.72
C VAL A 9 4.60 -8.59 4.68
N GLY A 10 4.89 -9.15 5.86
CA GLY A 10 5.71 -8.48 6.85
C GLY A 10 7.11 -8.17 6.36
N LEU A 11 7.73 -9.12 5.65
CA LEU A 11 9.06 -8.91 5.08
C LEU A 11 9.04 -7.87 3.98
N LEU A 12 8.05 -7.92 3.11
CA LEU A 12 7.89 -6.95 2.03
C LEU A 12 7.76 -5.53 2.60
N VAL A 13 6.88 -5.35 3.57
CA VAL A 13 6.67 -4.05 4.22
C VAL A 13 7.95 -3.55 4.87
N SER A 14 8.63 -4.42 5.62
CA SER A 14 9.88 -4.09 6.29
C SER A 14 10.95 -3.64 5.29
N ASP A 15 11.07 -4.36 4.17
CA ASP A 15 12.04 -4.02 3.13
C ASP A 15 11.73 -2.67 2.50
N ILE A 16 10.47 -2.42 2.17
CA ILE A 16 10.08 -1.13 1.57
C ILE A 16 10.35 0.01 2.54
N VAL A 17 9.96 -0.14 3.79
CA VAL A 17 10.14 0.89 4.80
C VAL A 17 11.61 1.21 5.01
N SER A 18 12.45 0.16 5.15
CA SER A 18 13.88 0.36 5.41
C SER A 18 14.63 0.96 4.23
N LYS A 19 14.21 0.63 3.00
CA LYS A 19 14.92 1.07 1.79
C LYS A 19 14.41 2.38 1.22
N SER A 20 13.20 2.79 1.57
CA SER A 20 12.59 4.01 1.02
C SER A 20 13.22 5.28 1.55
N GLU A 21 13.61 5.28 2.82
CA GLU A 21 14.18 6.46 3.49
C GLU A 21 13.27 7.69 3.41
N LEU A 22 11.97 7.48 3.20
CA LEU A 22 11.02 8.58 3.14
C LEU A 22 10.64 9.05 4.54
N PRO A 23 10.39 10.36 4.71
CA PRO A 23 10.01 10.89 6.02
C PRO A 23 8.66 10.33 6.51
N CYS A 24 7.73 10.10 5.57
CA CYS A 24 6.46 9.48 5.89
C CYS A 24 5.79 9.01 4.60
N PHE A 25 5.05 7.93 4.70
CA PHE A 25 4.19 7.44 3.62
C PHE A 25 3.23 6.40 4.21
N THR A 26 2.22 6.03 3.43
CA THR A 26 1.29 4.98 3.84
C THR A 26 1.41 3.81 2.89
N LEU A 27 1.41 2.59 3.43
CA LEU A 27 1.34 1.37 2.64
C LEU A 27 0.11 0.60 3.10
N ALA A 28 -0.84 0.42 2.21
CA ALA A 28 -2.07 -0.32 2.48
C ALA A 28 -2.15 -1.55 1.59
N ILE A 29 -2.74 -2.61 2.12
CA ILE A 29 -2.99 -3.85 1.40
C ILE A 29 -4.47 -3.88 1.05
N PHE A 30 -4.79 -4.27 -0.18
CA PHE A 30 -6.19 -4.42 -0.58
C PHE A 30 -6.35 -5.70 -1.40
N GLY A 31 -7.52 -5.92 -1.97
CA GLY A 31 -7.78 -7.11 -2.76
C GLY A 31 -7.87 -8.38 -1.94
N SER A 32 -7.51 -9.51 -2.54
CA SER A 32 -7.74 -10.82 -1.95
C SER A 32 -6.97 -11.06 -0.65
N TYR A 33 -5.76 -10.53 -0.52
CA TYR A 33 -5.00 -10.69 0.71
C TYR A 33 -5.66 -9.97 1.88
N ALA A 34 -6.19 -8.78 1.65
CA ALA A 34 -6.89 -8.03 2.70
C ALA A 34 -8.21 -8.69 3.08
N LYS A 35 -8.88 -9.31 2.10
CA LYS A 35 -10.16 -9.98 2.33
C LYS A 35 -10.01 -11.39 2.93
N GLY A 36 -8.79 -11.91 2.99
CA GLY A 36 -8.55 -13.27 3.46
C GLY A 36 -8.92 -14.35 2.45
N THR A 37 -9.07 -14.00 1.18
CA THR A 37 -9.44 -14.93 0.12
C THR A 37 -8.28 -15.27 -0.81
N ALA A 38 -7.06 -14.86 -0.47
CA ALA A 38 -5.89 -15.10 -1.31
C ALA A 38 -5.60 -16.59 -1.47
N THR A 39 -5.18 -16.95 -2.67
CA THR A 39 -4.75 -18.31 -3.01
C THR A 39 -3.28 -18.27 -3.41
N ALA A 40 -2.72 -19.44 -3.74
CA ALA A 40 -1.34 -19.55 -4.21
C ALA A 40 -1.08 -18.75 -5.50
N LYS A 41 -2.14 -18.43 -6.24
CA LYS A 41 -2.04 -17.69 -7.50
C LYS A 41 -2.37 -16.21 -7.37
N SER A 42 -2.72 -15.75 -6.17
CA SER A 42 -3.12 -14.36 -5.96
C SER A 42 -1.91 -13.44 -5.94
N ASP A 43 -2.09 -12.25 -6.51
CA ASP A 43 -1.12 -11.16 -6.38
C ASP A 43 -1.39 -10.42 -5.08
N LEU A 44 -0.33 -9.89 -4.48
CA LEU A 44 -0.46 -9.02 -3.33
C LEU A 44 -0.69 -7.59 -3.83
N ASP A 45 -1.89 -7.08 -3.63
CA ASP A 45 -2.26 -5.73 -4.05
C ASP A 45 -1.87 -4.72 -2.99
N THR A 46 -0.98 -3.79 -3.35
CA THR A 46 -0.49 -2.76 -2.43
C THR A 46 -0.76 -1.37 -2.98
N LEU A 47 -1.14 -0.47 -2.10
CA LEU A 47 -1.28 0.95 -2.41
C LEU A 47 -0.28 1.72 -1.55
N LEU A 48 0.57 2.50 -2.20
CA LEU A 48 1.54 3.35 -1.52
C LEU A 48 1.15 4.80 -1.76
N VAL A 49 0.94 5.52 -0.66
CA VAL A 49 0.54 6.93 -0.71
C VAL A 49 1.71 7.75 -0.19
N ILE A 50 2.29 8.55 -1.07
CA ILE A 50 3.50 9.33 -0.77
C ILE A 50 3.16 10.82 -0.70
N PRO A 51 3.95 11.62 0.06
CA PRO A 51 3.63 13.04 0.24
C PRO A 51 3.66 13.85 -1.05
N ASP A 52 4.59 13.53 -1.95
CA ASP A 52 4.83 14.33 -3.13
C ASP A 52 5.43 13.46 -4.23
N ARG A 53 5.17 13.84 -5.48
CA ARG A 53 5.65 13.10 -6.65
C ARG A 53 7.19 13.03 -6.71
N LYS A 54 7.88 13.99 -6.09
CA LYS A 54 9.36 13.98 -6.06
C LYS A 54 9.94 12.77 -5.36
N PHE A 55 9.16 12.09 -4.52
CA PHE A 55 9.58 10.86 -3.85
C PHE A 55 9.29 9.62 -4.67
N GLY A 56 8.71 9.77 -5.87
CA GLY A 56 8.29 8.65 -6.71
C GLY A 56 9.41 7.71 -7.04
N ASP A 57 10.55 8.21 -7.50
CA ASP A 57 11.68 7.37 -7.89
C ASP A 57 12.25 6.60 -6.68
N THR A 58 12.33 7.26 -5.55
CA THR A 58 12.84 6.65 -4.32
C THR A 58 11.95 5.48 -3.89
N ILE A 59 10.64 5.69 -3.86
CA ILE A 59 9.70 4.64 -3.45
C ILE A 59 9.65 3.51 -4.48
N GLU A 60 9.71 3.84 -5.77
CA GLU A 60 9.71 2.83 -6.84
C GLU A 60 10.94 1.93 -6.74
N THR A 61 12.11 2.50 -6.46
CA THR A 61 13.34 1.74 -6.27
C THR A 61 13.21 0.79 -5.08
N ALA A 62 12.66 1.27 -3.97
CA ALA A 62 12.45 0.45 -2.78
C ALA A 62 11.48 -0.70 -3.06
N ILE A 63 10.39 -0.43 -3.77
CA ILE A 63 9.40 -1.44 -4.14
C ILE A 63 10.03 -2.49 -5.03
N LYS A 64 10.78 -2.06 -6.04
CA LYS A 64 11.42 -2.98 -6.99
C LYS A 64 12.38 -3.91 -6.27
N SER A 65 13.17 -3.37 -5.36
CA SER A 65 14.12 -4.16 -4.57
C SER A 65 13.39 -5.18 -3.68
N ALA A 66 12.35 -4.73 -2.98
CA ALA A 66 11.58 -5.61 -2.10
C ALA A 66 10.85 -6.70 -2.90
N ARG A 67 10.32 -6.33 -4.06
CA ARG A 67 9.60 -7.25 -4.94
C ARG A 67 10.48 -8.39 -5.43
N SER A 68 11.75 -8.11 -5.69
CA SER A 68 12.71 -9.13 -6.17
C SER A 68 12.96 -10.21 -5.11
N LEU A 69 12.70 -9.92 -3.85
CA LEU A 69 12.89 -10.86 -2.75
C LEU A 69 11.59 -11.55 -2.32
N SER A 70 10.48 -11.15 -2.91
CA SER A 70 9.16 -11.68 -2.51
C SER A 70 8.87 -13.01 -3.19
N ASN A 71 8.23 -13.92 -2.45
CA ASN A 71 7.75 -15.19 -2.98
C ASN A 71 6.41 -15.06 -3.69
N VAL A 72 5.73 -13.95 -3.49
CA VAL A 72 4.43 -13.69 -4.13
C VAL A 72 4.55 -12.54 -5.10
N PRO A 73 3.83 -12.59 -6.24
CA PRO A 73 3.77 -11.45 -7.14
C PRO A 73 3.15 -10.26 -6.44
N VAL A 74 3.71 -9.08 -6.66
CA VAL A 74 3.24 -7.84 -6.03
C VAL A 74 2.73 -6.91 -7.12
N HIS A 75 1.49 -6.47 -6.97
CA HIS A 75 0.89 -5.45 -7.81
C HIS A 75 0.84 -4.16 -7.01
N ASP A 76 1.70 -3.21 -7.32
CA ASP A 76 1.82 -1.97 -6.58
C ASP A 76 1.25 -0.79 -7.35
N VAL A 77 0.58 0.09 -6.62
CA VAL A 77 0.07 1.35 -7.14
C VAL A 77 0.59 2.45 -6.24
N VAL A 78 1.21 3.47 -6.82
CA VAL A 78 1.78 4.59 -6.07
C VAL A 78 1.00 5.86 -6.44
N VAL A 79 0.49 6.55 -5.43
CA VAL A 79 -0.21 7.82 -5.60
C VAL A 79 0.30 8.83 -4.59
N THR A 80 0.10 10.11 -4.88
CA THR A 80 0.42 11.16 -3.91
C THR A 80 -0.73 11.35 -2.93
N TYR A 81 -0.48 12.05 -1.82
CA TYR A 81 -1.53 12.42 -0.86
C TYR A 81 -2.69 13.14 -1.56
N SER A 82 -2.36 14.09 -2.43
CA SER A 82 -3.36 14.86 -3.16
C SER A 82 -4.20 13.96 -4.06
N GLU A 83 -3.54 13.09 -4.82
CA GLU A 83 -4.24 12.15 -5.70
C GLU A 83 -5.14 11.21 -4.92
N PHE A 84 -4.68 10.73 -3.76
CA PHE A 84 -5.46 9.82 -2.92
C PHE A 84 -6.75 10.50 -2.45
N VAL A 85 -6.65 11.74 -1.96
CA VAL A 85 -7.82 12.51 -1.52
C VAL A 85 -8.79 12.72 -2.68
N ASP A 86 -8.28 13.08 -3.85
CA ASP A 86 -9.12 13.28 -5.03
C ASP A 86 -9.83 11.99 -5.44
N MET A 87 -9.13 10.86 -5.39
CA MET A 87 -9.72 9.57 -5.74
C MET A 87 -10.84 9.17 -4.79
N LEU A 88 -10.74 9.52 -3.52
CA LEU A 88 -11.81 9.25 -2.55
C LEU A 88 -13.08 10.04 -2.86
N SER A 89 -12.95 11.18 -3.53
CA SER A 89 -14.06 12.03 -3.91
C SER A 89 -14.75 11.59 -5.21
N GLU A 90 -14.13 10.72 -5.99
CA GLU A 90 -14.69 10.29 -7.27
C GLU A 90 -15.93 9.42 -7.08
N ALA A 91 -16.86 9.52 -8.02
CA ALA A 91 -18.09 8.76 -7.95
C ALA A 91 -17.89 7.26 -8.19
N LYS A 92 -16.91 6.91 -9.04
CA LYS A 92 -16.66 5.51 -9.40
C LYS A 92 -15.70 4.84 -8.44
N LEU A 93 -15.74 3.51 -8.42
CA LEU A 93 -14.80 2.72 -7.63
C LEU A 93 -13.39 2.88 -8.17
N ASN A 94 -12.42 2.98 -7.27
CA ASN A 94 -11.01 3.06 -7.63
C ASN A 94 -10.17 2.43 -6.51
N VAL A 95 -8.85 2.38 -6.73
CA VAL A 95 -7.94 1.72 -5.80
C VAL A 95 -7.94 2.38 -4.41
N ALA A 96 -8.11 3.70 -4.34
CA ALA A 96 -8.16 4.40 -3.05
C ALA A 96 -9.37 3.95 -2.23
N LYS A 97 -10.51 3.81 -2.87
CA LYS A 97 -11.74 3.34 -2.22
C LYS A 97 -11.63 1.88 -1.81
N GLU A 98 -10.98 1.05 -2.62
CA GLU A 98 -10.76 -0.35 -2.27
C GLU A 98 -9.86 -0.47 -1.04
N ALA A 99 -8.80 0.34 -0.95
CA ALA A 99 -7.92 0.35 0.20
C ALA A 99 -8.66 0.83 1.45
N LEU A 100 -9.52 1.85 1.31
CA LEU A 100 -10.34 2.34 2.41
C LEU A 100 -11.27 1.26 2.93
N GLU A 101 -11.93 0.55 2.05
CA GLU A 101 -12.86 -0.52 2.44
C GLU A 101 -12.12 -1.66 3.13
N ALA A 102 -10.95 -2.03 2.63
CA ALA A 102 -10.16 -3.12 3.19
C ALA A 102 -9.62 -2.82 4.59
N ARG A 103 -9.27 -1.56 4.86
CA ARG A 103 -8.74 -1.09 6.14
C ARG A 103 -7.51 -1.85 6.63
N TYR A 104 -6.75 -2.39 5.72
CA TYR A 104 -5.51 -3.09 6.06
C TYR A 104 -4.34 -2.15 5.78
N VAL A 105 -4.00 -1.34 6.78
CA VAL A 105 -2.90 -0.38 6.67
C VAL A 105 -1.68 -1.01 7.33
N ALA A 106 -0.72 -1.40 6.50
CA ALA A 106 0.47 -2.10 6.96
C ALA A 106 1.54 -1.15 7.50
N TYR A 107 1.52 0.12 7.07
CA TYR A 107 2.46 1.13 7.52
C TYR A 107 1.84 2.52 7.34
N GLY A 108 2.09 3.41 8.29
CA GLY A 108 1.65 4.80 8.18
C GLY A 108 0.16 5.00 8.43
N ALA A 109 -0.42 4.27 9.36
CA ALA A 109 -1.86 4.35 9.67
C ALA A 109 -2.29 5.77 10.06
N GLU A 110 -1.47 6.48 10.80
CA GLU A 110 -1.82 7.84 11.23
C GLU A 110 -2.00 8.77 10.05
N ALA A 111 -1.07 8.72 9.08
CA ALA A 111 -1.18 9.51 7.87
C ALA A 111 -2.42 9.14 7.06
N PHE A 112 -2.72 7.84 6.98
CA PHE A 112 -3.89 7.33 6.26
C PHE A 112 -5.18 7.93 6.82
N TYR A 113 -5.36 7.87 8.14
CA TYR A 113 -6.59 8.38 8.76
C TYR A 113 -6.66 9.92 8.73
N THR A 114 -5.52 10.59 8.75
CA THR A 114 -5.48 12.04 8.55
C THR A 114 -5.99 12.40 7.16
N LEU A 115 -5.56 11.67 6.14
CA LEU A 115 -6.02 11.89 4.77
C LEU A 115 -7.52 11.63 4.63
N LEU A 116 -8.05 10.61 5.31
CA LEU A 116 -9.48 10.33 5.29
C LEU A 116 -10.27 11.50 5.84
N ARG A 117 -9.82 12.09 6.95
CA ARG A 117 -10.50 13.25 7.53
C ARG A 117 -10.51 14.44 6.57
N ARG A 118 -9.43 14.62 5.81
CA ARG A 118 -9.35 15.71 4.83
C ARG A 118 -10.32 15.53 3.67
N SER A 119 -10.64 14.30 3.33
CA SER A 119 -11.54 14.01 2.21
C SER A 119 -13.01 14.22 2.55
N GLN A 120 -13.31 14.42 3.80
CA GLN A 120 -14.67 14.68 4.30
C GLN A 120 -14.90 16.20 4.48
#